data_cf927a81802fd9f076e73588fbf3b064
#
_entry.id   cf927a81802fd9f076e73588fbf3b064
#
_cell.length_a   1.000
_cell.length_b   1.000
_cell.length_c   1.000
_cell.angle_alpha   90.00
_cell.angle_beta   90.00
_cell.angle_gamma   90.00
#
_symmetry.space_group_name_H-M   'P 1'
#
loop_
_entity.id
_entity.type
_entity.pdbx_description
1 polymer ?
#
loop_
_entity_poly.entity_id
_entity_poly.type
_entity_poly.pdbx_seq_one_letter_code
_entity_poly.pdbx_strand_id
1 'polypeptide(L)'
;MIVLLTDFGVGEYVGVMKGVICQHAPDARIVDLCHDVTPQCLVEASWLLSRSYRYFPTGSVFCCVVDPGVGSDRKAVAVQTTRYSFVAPDNGILWETLKLESVVAQREIPVPAEASRTFHGRDLFAQAVAEVDRGKFEALGPATTKLKHLDLPLKGREGLVVRIDRFGNCVTNLPPQGQTHYSVTLGTRRESMPSYPTYDAAEADRLFIIEGSCGTLEISLKNGNANAELHARAGDKIVID
;
A
#
# COMPACT_ATOMS: atom_id res chain seq x y z
N MET A 1 18.97 2.66 1.04
CA MET A 1 18.17 1.92 0.02
C MET A 1 16.82 2.60 -0.11
N ILE A 2 16.43 2.97 -1.32
CA ILE A 2 15.15 3.62 -1.59
C ILE A 2 14.17 2.60 -2.16
N VAL A 3 12.97 2.52 -1.61
CA VAL A 3 11.91 1.58 -2.02
C VAL A 3 10.73 2.38 -2.55
N LEU A 4 10.29 2.09 -3.78
CA LEU A 4 9.22 2.82 -4.46
C LEU A 4 7.91 2.04 -4.44
N LEU A 5 6.81 2.71 -4.06
CA LEU A 5 5.43 2.23 -4.15
C LEU A 5 4.59 3.32 -4.81
N THR A 6 3.96 3.01 -5.96
CA THR A 6 3.13 3.96 -6.69
C THR A 6 1.94 3.28 -7.38
N ASP A 7 1.04 4.08 -7.93
CA ASP A 7 -0.04 3.68 -8.84
C ASP A 7 0.23 4.09 -10.30
N PHE A 8 1.50 4.31 -10.67
CA PHE A 8 1.88 4.87 -11.97
C PHE A 8 1.88 3.85 -13.11
N GLY A 9 1.73 2.56 -12.79
CA GLY A 9 1.70 1.50 -13.79
C GLY A 9 3.00 1.35 -14.59
N VAL A 10 2.83 0.87 -15.80
CA VAL A 10 3.92 0.65 -16.77
C VAL A 10 4.03 1.90 -17.66
N GLY A 11 4.82 2.87 -17.26
CA GLY A 11 5.01 4.11 -18.01
C GLY A 11 6.30 4.82 -17.64
N GLU A 12 6.50 6.00 -18.23
CA GLU A 12 7.69 6.81 -18.02
C GLU A 12 7.80 7.40 -16.62
N TYR A 13 6.70 7.58 -15.90
CA TYR A 13 6.67 8.30 -14.62
C TYR A 13 7.65 7.73 -13.59
N VAL A 14 7.67 6.41 -13.42
CA VAL A 14 8.59 5.73 -12.49
C VAL A 14 10.04 5.91 -12.94
N GLY A 15 10.31 5.76 -14.24
CA GLY A 15 11.64 5.97 -14.81
C GLY A 15 12.15 7.38 -14.58
N VAL A 16 11.29 8.38 -14.77
CA VAL A 16 11.62 9.80 -14.52
C VAL A 16 11.89 10.04 -13.04
N MET A 17 11.09 9.50 -12.12
CA MET A 17 11.36 9.59 -10.68
C MET A 17 12.73 9.01 -10.32
N LYS A 18 13.05 7.82 -10.83
CA LYS A 18 14.37 7.19 -10.62
C LYS A 18 15.51 8.05 -11.16
N GLY A 19 15.32 8.64 -12.34
CA GLY A 19 16.30 9.57 -12.90
C GLY A 19 16.59 10.75 -11.98
N VAL A 20 15.54 11.36 -11.41
CA VAL A 20 15.69 12.46 -10.44
C VAL A 20 16.37 11.97 -9.16
N ILE A 21 15.98 10.81 -8.63
CA ILE A 21 16.65 10.21 -7.45
C ILE A 21 18.14 10.04 -7.71
N CYS A 22 18.53 9.47 -8.85
CA CYS A 22 19.93 9.26 -9.21
C CYS A 22 20.72 10.57 -9.40
N GLN A 23 20.09 11.66 -9.84
CA GLN A 23 20.71 12.97 -9.92
C GLN A 23 21.05 13.52 -8.52
N HIS A 24 20.17 13.30 -7.52
CA HIS A 24 20.33 13.81 -6.17
C HIS A 24 21.10 12.85 -5.24
N ALA A 25 21.00 11.55 -5.47
CA ALA A 25 21.67 10.48 -4.73
C ALA A 25 22.22 9.43 -5.70
N PRO A 26 23.39 9.69 -6.36
CA PRO A 26 23.94 8.82 -7.41
C PRO A 26 24.21 7.38 -6.96
N ASP A 27 24.56 7.20 -5.69
CA ASP A 27 24.89 5.89 -5.10
C ASP A 27 23.67 5.18 -4.50
N ALA A 28 22.46 5.75 -4.63
CA ALA A 28 21.25 5.17 -4.07
C ALA A 28 20.90 3.85 -4.74
N ARG A 29 20.68 2.82 -3.92
CA ARG A 29 20.10 1.56 -4.39
C ARG A 29 18.58 1.71 -4.42
N ILE A 30 17.97 1.66 -5.61
CA ILE A 30 16.53 1.80 -5.79
C ILE A 30 15.90 0.42 -6.04
N VAL A 31 14.82 0.11 -5.33
CA VAL A 31 14.04 -1.13 -5.45
C VAL A 31 12.57 -0.77 -5.62
N ASP A 32 11.90 -1.46 -6.54
CA ASP A 32 10.46 -1.30 -6.75
C ASP A 32 9.72 -2.29 -5.85
N LEU A 33 8.84 -1.78 -4.99
CA LEU A 33 7.90 -2.63 -4.27
C LEU A 33 6.70 -2.97 -5.16
N CYS A 34 6.03 -1.95 -5.67
CA CYS A 34 4.90 -2.12 -6.59
C CYS A 34 4.61 -0.78 -7.28
N HIS A 35 4.28 -0.85 -8.58
CA HIS A 35 3.78 0.30 -9.35
C HIS A 35 2.39 0.06 -9.95
N ASP A 36 1.82 -1.11 -9.64
CA ASP A 36 0.54 -1.59 -10.14
C ASP A 36 -0.54 -1.54 -9.05
N VAL A 37 -0.46 -0.53 -8.16
CA VAL A 37 -1.56 -0.22 -7.26
C VAL A 37 -2.72 0.29 -8.10
N THR A 38 -3.93 -0.16 -7.79
CA THR A 38 -5.14 0.37 -8.46
C THR A 38 -5.12 1.90 -8.41
N PRO A 39 -5.30 2.60 -9.54
CA PRO A 39 -5.18 4.06 -9.58
C PRO A 39 -5.97 4.76 -8.47
N GLN A 40 -5.28 5.63 -7.71
CA GLN A 40 -5.84 6.43 -6.62
C GLN A 40 -6.36 5.62 -5.41
N CYS A 41 -6.10 4.31 -5.34
CA CYS A 41 -6.60 3.44 -4.27
C CYS A 41 -5.70 3.48 -3.03
N LEU A 42 -6.01 4.34 -2.08
CA LEU A 42 -5.26 4.48 -0.83
C LEU A 42 -5.39 3.24 0.07
N VAL A 43 -6.52 2.54 0.05
CA VAL A 43 -6.75 1.30 0.82
C VAL A 43 -5.73 0.24 0.42
N GLU A 44 -5.61 -0.02 -0.89
CA GLU A 44 -4.67 -1.01 -1.41
C GLU A 44 -3.22 -0.61 -1.13
N ALA A 45 -2.87 0.66 -1.39
CA ALA A 45 -1.52 1.17 -1.16
C ALA A 45 -1.09 1.06 0.31
N SER A 46 -1.96 1.48 1.23
CA SER A 46 -1.72 1.40 2.68
C SER A 46 -1.58 -0.05 3.15
N TRP A 47 -2.43 -0.96 2.64
CA TRP A 47 -2.34 -2.39 2.91
C TRP A 47 -1.01 -2.96 2.42
N LEU A 48 -0.66 -2.75 1.14
CA LEU A 48 0.59 -3.24 0.55
C LEU A 48 1.80 -2.78 1.34
N LEU A 49 1.88 -1.48 1.66
CA LEU A 49 2.98 -0.94 2.45
C LEU A 49 3.07 -1.64 3.81
N SER A 50 1.97 -1.68 4.56
CA SER A 50 1.94 -2.21 5.94
C SER A 50 2.29 -3.70 6.03
N ARG A 51 2.07 -4.47 4.96
CA ARG A 51 2.39 -5.90 4.90
C ARG A 51 3.77 -6.20 4.35
N SER A 52 4.37 -5.26 3.59
CA SER A 52 5.61 -5.51 2.85
C SER A 52 6.85 -4.85 3.44
N TYR A 53 6.75 -3.68 4.08
CA TYR A 53 7.91 -2.86 4.47
C TYR A 53 8.92 -3.60 5.35
N ARG A 54 8.46 -4.50 6.21
CA ARG A 54 9.31 -5.25 7.16
C ARG A 54 10.24 -6.26 6.50
N TYR A 55 10.03 -6.58 5.22
CA TYR A 55 10.91 -7.47 4.45
C TYR A 55 12.14 -6.75 3.89
N PHE A 56 12.21 -5.43 4.05
CA PHE A 56 13.35 -4.64 3.62
C PHE A 56 14.33 -4.40 4.78
N PRO A 57 15.62 -4.20 4.49
CA PRO A 57 16.63 -3.93 5.52
C PRO A 57 16.27 -2.68 6.34
N THR A 58 16.62 -2.72 7.64
CA THR A 58 16.57 -1.53 8.49
C THR A 58 17.39 -0.40 7.87
N GLY A 59 16.91 0.83 7.95
CA GLY A 59 17.48 1.99 7.29
C GLY A 59 16.95 2.23 5.86
N SER A 60 16.06 1.36 5.34
CA SER A 60 15.40 1.61 4.07
C SER A 60 14.49 2.85 4.13
N VAL A 61 14.43 3.58 3.02
CA VAL A 61 13.60 4.77 2.83
C VAL A 61 12.50 4.47 1.82
N PHE A 62 11.26 4.52 2.25
CA PHE A 62 10.10 4.24 1.41
C PHE A 62 9.54 5.54 0.80
N CYS A 63 9.44 5.58 -0.51
CA CYS A 63 8.76 6.63 -1.26
C CYS A 63 7.42 6.10 -1.78
N CYS A 64 6.33 6.51 -1.14
CA CYS A 64 4.99 5.99 -1.41
C CYS A 64 4.15 7.08 -2.07
N VAL A 65 3.92 6.98 -3.39
CA VAL A 65 3.22 8.01 -4.16
C VAL A 65 1.98 7.41 -4.84
N VAL A 66 0.90 7.37 -4.08
CA VAL A 66 -0.48 7.22 -4.57
C VAL A 66 -1.22 8.48 -4.11
N ASP A 67 -1.50 9.39 -5.02
CA ASP A 67 -1.78 10.78 -4.69
C ASP A 67 -2.96 11.37 -5.48
N PRO A 68 -4.21 11.01 -5.12
CA PRO A 68 -5.39 11.61 -5.75
C PRO A 68 -5.52 13.13 -5.48
N GLY A 69 -4.75 13.67 -4.54
CA GLY A 69 -4.73 15.08 -4.18
C GLY A 69 -3.55 15.89 -4.75
N VAL A 70 -2.84 15.37 -5.76
CA VAL A 70 -1.71 16.09 -6.37
C VAL A 70 -2.14 17.48 -6.86
N GLY A 71 -1.32 18.49 -6.58
CA GLY A 71 -1.59 19.89 -6.99
C GLY A 71 -2.63 20.62 -6.14
N SER A 72 -3.23 19.99 -5.14
CA SER A 72 -4.09 20.63 -4.13
C SER A 72 -3.26 21.17 -2.95
N ASP A 73 -3.94 21.61 -1.89
CA ASP A 73 -3.36 22.03 -0.61
C ASP A 73 -2.96 20.87 0.31
N ARG A 74 -3.06 19.60 -0.17
CA ARG A 74 -2.60 18.45 0.61
C ARG A 74 -1.10 18.56 0.88
N LYS A 75 -0.72 18.27 2.13
CA LYS A 75 0.68 18.30 2.56
C LYS A 75 1.46 17.09 2.04
N ALA A 76 2.78 17.26 1.92
CA ALA A 76 3.71 16.17 1.76
C ALA A 76 4.48 15.99 3.06
N VAL A 77 4.82 14.76 3.42
CA VAL A 77 5.43 14.43 4.70
C VAL A 77 6.58 13.45 4.56
N ALA A 78 7.56 13.62 5.43
CA ALA A 78 8.56 12.62 5.74
C ALA A 78 8.38 12.17 7.19
N VAL A 79 8.43 10.87 7.43
CA VAL A 79 8.32 10.27 8.76
C VAL A 79 9.50 9.37 8.98
N GLN A 80 10.20 9.56 10.10
CA GLN A 80 11.29 8.70 10.54
C GLN A 80 10.82 7.87 11.72
N THR A 81 11.04 6.57 11.65
CA THR A 81 10.85 5.62 12.75
C THR A 81 12.20 5.12 13.26
N THR A 82 12.20 4.28 14.27
CA THR A 82 13.44 3.67 14.76
C THR A 82 14.14 2.79 13.73
N ARG A 83 13.43 2.29 12.73
CA ARG A 83 13.96 1.34 11.74
C ARG A 83 13.94 1.83 10.31
N TYR A 84 13.01 2.69 9.94
CA TYR A 84 12.73 3.08 8.57
C TYR A 84 12.42 4.56 8.44
N SER A 85 12.48 5.07 7.22
CA SER A 85 11.96 6.39 6.87
C SER A 85 10.92 6.26 5.76
N PHE A 86 9.95 7.15 5.74
CA PHE A 86 8.84 7.17 4.79
C PHE A 86 8.65 8.57 4.23
N VAL A 87 8.47 8.69 2.93
CA VAL A 87 8.16 9.95 2.23
C VAL A 87 6.89 9.72 1.41
N ALA A 88 5.87 10.54 1.63
CA ALA A 88 4.55 10.33 1.02
C ALA A 88 3.69 11.61 1.02
N PRO A 89 2.61 11.67 0.21
CA PRO A 89 1.52 12.60 0.46
C PRO A 89 0.86 12.32 1.82
N ASP A 90 0.50 13.38 2.53
CA ASP A 90 -0.25 13.26 3.78
C ASP A 90 -1.74 13.02 3.49
N ASN A 91 -2.07 11.81 3.10
CA ASN A 91 -3.41 11.36 2.74
C ASN A 91 -3.85 10.08 3.49
N GLY A 92 -3.04 9.65 4.47
CA GLY A 92 -3.29 8.49 5.30
C GLY A 92 -2.60 7.20 4.82
N ILE A 93 -1.95 7.19 3.66
CA ILE A 93 -1.28 6.00 3.12
C ILE A 93 -0.28 5.36 4.09
N LEU A 94 0.39 6.14 4.93
CA LEU A 94 1.37 5.67 5.91
C LEU A 94 0.74 5.13 7.20
N TRP A 95 -0.54 5.44 7.48
CA TRP A 95 -1.13 5.28 8.80
C TRP A 95 -1.08 3.84 9.33
N GLU A 96 -1.50 2.85 8.54
CA GLU A 96 -1.47 1.44 8.96
C GLU A 96 -0.05 0.93 9.26
N THR A 97 0.95 1.43 8.54
CA THR A 97 2.36 1.12 8.79
C THR A 97 2.86 1.78 10.06
N LEU A 98 2.54 3.06 10.26
CA LEU A 98 3.02 3.82 11.41
C LEU A 98 2.41 3.35 12.75
N LYS A 99 1.23 2.74 12.75
CA LYS A 99 0.68 2.07 13.94
C LYS A 99 1.56 0.91 14.44
N LEU A 100 2.42 0.36 13.59
CA LEU A 100 3.30 -0.77 13.89
C LEU A 100 4.75 -0.35 14.18
N GLU A 101 5.03 0.95 14.15
CA GLU A 101 6.37 1.51 14.27
C GLU A 101 6.45 2.56 15.38
N SER A 102 7.65 2.72 15.95
CA SER A 102 7.94 3.81 16.87
C SER A 102 8.42 5.03 16.08
N VAL A 103 7.55 6.02 15.93
CA VAL A 103 7.86 7.26 15.22
C VAL A 103 8.81 8.11 16.05
N VAL A 104 9.92 8.54 15.45
CA VAL A 104 10.98 9.36 16.05
C VAL A 104 10.84 10.82 15.66
N ALA A 105 10.60 11.09 14.38
CA ALA A 105 10.48 12.44 13.85
C ALA A 105 9.54 12.49 12.64
N GLN A 106 8.94 13.67 12.44
CA GLN A 106 8.07 13.95 11.30
C GLN A 106 8.36 15.33 10.76
N ARG A 107 8.39 15.48 9.43
CA ARG A 107 8.61 16.74 8.73
C ARG A 107 7.51 16.98 7.71
N GLU A 108 7.04 18.20 7.61
CA GLU A 108 6.26 18.66 6.46
C GLU A 108 7.22 19.09 5.36
N ILE A 109 7.04 18.56 4.16
CA ILE A 109 7.89 18.88 3.01
C ILE A 109 7.21 20.01 2.23
N PRO A 110 7.78 21.22 2.19
CA PRO A 110 7.24 22.31 1.40
C PRO A 110 7.24 21.96 -0.08
N VAL A 111 6.15 22.26 -0.79
CA VAL A 111 6.08 22.09 -2.23
C VAL A 111 6.85 23.24 -2.89
N PRO A 112 7.87 22.97 -3.74
CA PRO A 112 8.56 24.00 -4.48
C PRO A 112 7.61 24.81 -5.36
N ALA A 113 7.84 26.12 -5.48
CA ALA A 113 6.97 27.00 -6.26
C ALA A 113 6.94 26.64 -7.76
N GLU A 114 8.02 26.08 -8.26
CA GLU A 114 8.21 25.62 -9.63
C GLU A 114 7.69 24.18 -9.88
N ALA A 115 7.27 23.46 -8.84
CA ALA A 115 6.79 22.10 -8.99
C ALA A 115 5.55 22.03 -9.89
N SER A 116 5.51 21.05 -10.78
CA SER A 116 4.34 20.76 -11.60
C SER A 116 3.13 20.44 -10.72
N ARG A 117 1.99 20.99 -11.03
CA ARG A 117 0.74 20.69 -10.29
C ARG A 117 0.22 19.28 -10.50
N THR A 118 0.79 18.53 -11.44
CA THR A 118 0.33 17.19 -11.82
C THR A 118 1.38 16.10 -11.61
N PHE A 119 2.63 16.45 -11.24
CA PHE A 119 3.70 15.46 -11.09
C PHE A 119 4.62 15.74 -9.89
N HIS A 120 4.06 15.79 -8.69
CA HIS A 120 4.83 15.88 -7.45
C HIS A 120 5.72 14.65 -7.22
N GLY A 121 5.43 13.51 -7.86
CA GLY A 121 6.32 12.34 -7.87
C GLY A 121 7.74 12.72 -8.26
N ARG A 122 7.89 13.46 -9.35
CA ARG A 122 9.16 13.94 -9.88
C ARG A 122 9.72 15.13 -9.09
N ASP A 123 8.90 16.16 -8.90
CA ASP A 123 9.39 17.49 -8.50
C ASP A 123 9.51 17.65 -6.98
N LEU A 124 8.91 16.72 -6.20
CA LEU A 124 8.89 16.78 -4.75
C LEU A 124 9.36 15.47 -4.12
N PHE A 125 8.64 14.35 -4.37
CA PHE A 125 8.89 13.11 -3.63
C PHE A 125 10.21 12.44 -4.01
N ALA A 126 10.61 12.45 -5.29
CA ALA A 126 11.88 11.90 -5.74
C ALA A 126 13.08 12.65 -5.14
N GLN A 127 12.99 13.97 -5.05
CA GLN A 127 14.05 14.79 -4.43
C GLN A 127 14.08 14.55 -2.91
N ALA A 128 12.93 14.59 -2.26
CA ALA A 128 12.84 14.42 -0.81
C ALA A 128 13.36 13.03 -0.35
N VAL A 129 13.01 11.95 -1.05
CA VAL A 129 13.50 10.61 -0.69
C VAL A 129 15.01 10.47 -0.89
N ALA A 130 15.59 11.13 -1.91
CA ALA A 130 17.02 11.17 -2.13
C ALA A 130 17.75 11.92 -0.99
N GLU A 131 17.21 13.04 -0.51
CA GLU A 131 17.78 13.76 0.63
C GLU A 131 17.69 12.95 1.93
N VAL A 132 16.60 12.19 2.15
CA VAL A 132 16.49 11.27 3.30
C VAL A 132 17.55 10.15 3.22
N ASP A 133 17.72 9.52 2.05
CA ASP A 133 18.73 8.46 1.85
C ASP A 133 20.17 8.95 2.11
N ARG A 134 20.41 10.25 1.88
CA ARG A 134 21.69 10.94 2.19
C ARG A 134 21.82 11.42 3.64
N GLY A 135 20.86 11.07 4.52
CA GLY A 135 20.87 11.46 5.94
C GLY A 135 20.44 12.89 6.23
N LYS A 136 19.78 13.56 5.30
CA LYS A 136 19.34 14.96 5.47
C LYS A 136 17.87 15.11 5.86
N PHE A 137 17.34 14.19 6.64
CA PHE A 137 15.94 14.19 7.08
C PHE A 137 15.52 15.53 7.73
N GLU A 138 16.37 16.08 8.59
CA GLU A 138 16.09 17.31 9.35
C GLU A 138 15.97 18.55 8.45
N ALA A 139 16.57 18.52 7.26
CA ALA A 139 16.58 19.65 6.33
C ALA A 139 15.34 19.70 5.41
N LEU A 140 14.47 18.69 5.44
CA LEU A 140 13.32 18.59 4.54
C LEU A 140 12.25 19.66 4.76
N GLY A 141 12.16 20.21 5.99
CA GLY A 141 11.18 21.22 6.31
C GLY A 141 10.82 21.25 7.80
N PRO A 142 9.78 22.01 8.19
CA PRO A 142 9.39 22.17 9.57
C PRO A 142 8.90 20.85 10.19
N ALA A 143 9.12 20.72 11.50
CA ALA A 143 8.57 19.61 12.28
C ALA A 143 7.04 19.67 12.27
N THR A 144 6.42 18.49 12.20
CA THR A 144 4.97 18.34 12.30
C THR A 144 4.63 17.19 13.26
N THR A 145 3.45 17.21 13.83
CA THR A 145 2.92 16.11 14.67
C THR A 145 1.55 15.65 14.19
N LYS A 146 1.06 16.26 13.11
CA LYS A 146 -0.27 15.98 12.58
C LYS A 146 -0.11 15.23 11.25
N LEU A 147 -0.65 14.02 11.21
CA LEU A 147 -0.77 13.22 9.98
C LEU A 147 -2.24 12.86 9.76
N LYS A 148 -2.63 12.73 8.51
CA LYS A 148 -3.93 12.17 8.17
C LYS A 148 -3.96 10.67 8.48
N HIS A 149 -5.10 10.21 8.94
CA HIS A 149 -5.37 8.82 9.25
C HIS A 149 -6.20 8.19 8.13
N LEU A 150 -5.90 6.95 7.83
CA LEU A 150 -6.70 6.06 6.99
C LEU A 150 -6.75 4.71 7.69
N ASP A 151 -7.82 4.48 8.42
CA ASP A 151 -8.03 3.19 9.06
C ASP A 151 -8.58 2.16 8.06
N LEU A 152 -8.08 0.95 8.14
CA LEU A 152 -8.64 -0.21 7.48
C LEU A 152 -9.53 -0.95 8.50
N PRO A 153 -10.83 -0.64 8.55
CA PRO A 153 -11.69 -1.12 9.63
C PRO A 153 -11.76 -2.65 9.65
N LEU A 154 -11.70 -3.16 10.88
CA LEU A 154 -11.88 -4.56 11.21
C LEU A 154 -12.70 -4.64 12.51
N LYS A 155 -13.93 -5.15 12.43
CA LYS A 155 -14.81 -5.30 13.58
C LYS A 155 -15.43 -6.69 13.60
N GLY A 156 -14.94 -7.55 14.51
CA GLY A 156 -15.36 -8.94 14.53
C GLY A 156 -15.02 -9.63 13.23
N ARG A 157 -16.03 -10.01 12.46
CA ARG A 157 -15.89 -10.65 11.15
C ARG A 157 -16.23 -9.72 9.97
N GLU A 158 -16.47 -8.45 10.23
CA GLU A 158 -16.62 -7.42 9.20
C GLU A 158 -15.27 -6.74 8.95
N GLY A 159 -14.83 -6.77 7.71
CA GLY A 159 -13.60 -6.16 7.23
C GLY A 159 -13.75 -5.56 5.84
N LEU A 160 -12.64 -5.44 5.14
CA LEU A 160 -12.57 -4.92 3.77
C LEU A 160 -11.93 -5.93 2.82
N VAL A 161 -12.35 -5.90 1.57
CA VAL A 161 -11.49 -6.30 0.45
C VAL A 161 -10.43 -5.22 0.34
N VAL A 162 -9.17 -5.57 0.53
CA VAL A 162 -8.07 -4.60 0.55
C VAL A 162 -7.29 -4.55 -0.75
N ARG A 163 -7.40 -5.60 -1.55
CA ARG A 163 -6.73 -5.71 -2.84
C ARG A 163 -7.39 -6.77 -3.70
N ILE A 164 -7.40 -6.53 -5.01
CA ILE A 164 -7.54 -7.60 -6.01
C ILE A 164 -6.15 -7.86 -6.57
N ASP A 165 -5.64 -9.07 -6.38
CA ASP A 165 -4.30 -9.37 -6.85
C ASP A 165 -4.27 -9.66 -8.36
N ARG A 166 -3.07 -9.85 -8.92
CA ARG A 166 -2.87 -10.09 -10.34
C ARG A 166 -3.55 -11.39 -10.85
N PHE A 167 -3.81 -12.32 -9.95
CA PHE A 167 -4.48 -13.59 -10.28
C PHE A 167 -6.01 -13.48 -10.17
N GLY A 168 -6.51 -12.34 -9.68
CA GLY A 168 -7.92 -12.10 -9.45
C GLY A 168 -8.41 -12.60 -8.10
N ASN A 169 -7.52 -12.93 -7.16
CA ASN A 169 -7.91 -13.23 -5.79
C ASN A 169 -8.37 -11.96 -5.08
N CYS A 170 -9.46 -12.06 -4.30
CA CYS A 170 -9.95 -10.96 -3.48
C CYS A 170 -9.31 -11.07 -2.09
N VAL A 171 -8.24 -10.31 -1.87
CA VAL A 171 -7.51 -10.26 -0.59
C VAL A 171 -8.28 -9.43 0.41
N THR A 172 -8.43 -9.93 1.64
CA THR A 172 -9.13 -9.21 2.72
C THR A 172 -8.20 -8.87 3.89
N ASN A 173 -8.65 -7.99 4.80
CA ASN A 173 -7.94 -7.76 6.06
C ASN A 173 -8.42 -8.67 7.21
N LEU A 174 -9.26 -9.69 6.91
CA LEU A 174 -9.83 -10.59 7.90
C LEU A 174 -8.87 -11.75 8.25
N PRO A 175 -8.56 -11.99 9.52
CA PRO A 175 -7.73 -13.13 9.92
C PRO A 175 -8.47 -14.46 9.78
N PRO A 176 -7.76 -15.58 9.55
CA PRO A 176 -8.34 -16.91 9.52
C PRO A 176 -8.85 -17.34 10.91
N GLN A 177 -9.81 -18.27 10.95
CA GLN A 177 -10.33 -18.88 12.17
C GLN A 177 -10.19 -20.42 12.17
N GLY A 178 -9.52 -20.98 11.15
CA GLY A 178 -9.31 -22.43 11.06
C GLY A 178 -10.57 -23.24 10.69
N GLN A 179 -11.56 -22.58 10.08
CA GLN A 179 -12.77 -23.26 9.65
C GLN A 179 -12.58 -23.97 8.30
N THR A 180 -13.34 -25.04 8.07
CA THR A 180 -13.38 -25.74 6.78
C THR A 180 -14.34 -25.10 5.78
N HIS A 181 -15.28 -24.28 6.27
CA HIS A 181 -16.24 -23.51 5.48
C HIS A 181 -16.47 -22.15 6.14
N TYR A 182 -16.63 -21.14 5.33
CA TYR A 182 -16.96 -19.79 5.76
C TYR A 182 -18.22 -19.29 5.08
N SER A 183 -19.08 -18.58 5.83
CA SER A 183 -20.18 -17.80 5.25
C SER A 183 -19.64 -16.44 4.83
N VAL A 184 -19.64 -16.17 3.52
CA VAL A 184 -19.13 -14.91 2.94
C VAL A 184 -20.30 -14.04 2.54
N THR A 185 -20.28 -12.77 2.97
CA THR A 185 -21.23 -11.74 2.51
C THR A 185 -20.45 -10.58 1.90
N LEU A 186 -20.67 -10.31 0.61
CA LEU A 186 -20.10 -9.18 -0.14
C LEU A 186 -21.24 -8.47 -0.87
N GLY A 187 -21.54 -7.24 -0.48
CA GLY A 187 -22.70 -6.52 -0.98
C GLY A 187 -24.00 -7.29 -0.70
N THR A 188 -24.75 -7.65 -1.74
CA THR A 188 -25.97 -8.45 -1.66
C THR A 188 -25.74 -9.95 -1.81
N ARG A 189 -24.54 -10.37 -2.20
CA ARG A 189 -24.18 -11.78 -2.37
C ARG A 189 -23.88 -12.39 -1.02
N ARG A 190 -24.50 -13.53 -0.74
CA ARG A 190 -24.20 -14.36 0.42
C ARG A 190 -24.01 -15.80 -0.03
N GLU A 191 -22.89 -16.40 0.35
CA GLU A 191 -22.51 -17.74 -0.11
C GLU A 191 -21.67 -18.47 0.95
N SER A 192 -21.84 -19.79 1.05
CA SER A 192 -20.95 -20.65 1.84
C SER A 192 -19.83 -21.16 0.95
N MET A 193 -18.59 -20.83 1.33
CA MET A 193 -17.40 -21.20 0.59
C MET A 193 -16.55 -22.18 1.39
N PRO A 194 -16.04 -23.28 0.78
CA PRO A 194 -15.09 -24.17 1.42
C PRO A 194 -13.76 -23.46 1.63
N SER A 195 -13.01 -23.88 2.65
CA SER A 195 -11.64 -23.43 2.87
C SER A 195 -10.65 -24.54 2.59
N TYR A 196 -9.56 -24.20 1.88
CA TYR A 196 -8.51 -25.14 1.54
C TYR A 196 -7.14 -24.64 2.01
N PRO A 197 -6.22 -25.56 2.38
CA PRO A 197 -4.88 -25.17 2.84
C PRO A 197 -3.94 -24.72 1.70
N THR A 198 -4.25 -25.10 0.45
CA THR A 198 -3.47 -24.72 -0.74
C THR A 198 -4.39 -24.56 -1.93
N TYR A 199 -3.95 -23.80 -2.95
CA TYR A 199 -4.68 -23.67 -4.21
C TYR A 199 -4.86 -25.02 -4.94
N ASP A 200 -3.88 -25.92 -4.82
CA ASP A 200 -3.95 -27.23 -5.47
C ASP A 200 -5.03 -28.14 -4.88
N ALA A 201 -5.24 -28.07 -3.57
CA ALA A 201 -6.26 -28.85 -2.88
C ALA A 201 -7.70 -28.40 -3.20
N ALA A 202 -7.88 -27.21 -3.77
CA ALA A 202 -9.21 -26.69 -4.08
C ALA A 202 -9.85 -27.41 -5.27
N GLU A 203 -11.20 -27.52 -5.24
CA GLU A 203 -12.01 -27.98 -6.35
C GLU A 203 -11.94 -26.96 -7.52
N ALA A 204 -12.01 -27.45 -8.74
CA ALA A 204 -12.11 -26.60 -9.92
C ALA A 204 -13.48 -25.90 -10.00
N ASP A 205 -13.53 -24.76 -10.68
CA ASP A 205 -14.75 -24.03 -11.02
C ASP A 205 -15.64 -23.66 -9.81
N ARG A 206 -15.02 -23.51 -8.64
CA ARG A 206 -15.71 -23.11 -7.40
C ARG A 206 -14.89 -22.10 -6.61
N LEU A 207 -15.55 -21.02 -6.16
CA LEU A 207 -14.96 -20.07 -5.25
C LEU A 207 -14.64 -20.73 -3.90
N PHE A 208 -13.51 -20.38 -3.33
CA PHE A 208 -13.06 -20.92 -2.04
C PHE A 208 -12.28 -19.88 -1.24
N ILE A 209 -12.14 -20.15 0.04
CA ILE A 209 -11.34 -19.35 0.97
C ILE A 209 -9.99 -20.02 1.17
N ILE A 210 -8.94 -19.19 1.21
CA ILE A 210 -7.59 -19.62 1.55
C ILE A 210 -6.96 -18.60 2.50
N GLU A 211 -6.07 -19.04 3.37
CA GLU A 211 -5.16 -18.14 4.08
C GLU A 211 -4.03 -17.75 3.15
N GLY A 212 -4.00 -16.45 2.80
CA GLY A 212 -2.96 -15.89 1.95
C GLY A 212 -1.65 -15.63 2.70
N SER A 213 -0.61 -15.29 1.95
CA SER A 213 0.74 -15.06 2.48
C SER A 213 0.85 -13.90 3.48
N CYS A 214 -0.16 -13.03 3.53
CA CYS A 214 -0.25 -11.93 4.51
C CYS A 214 -0.89 -12.34 5.84
N GLY A 215 -1.26 -13.64 6.00
CA GLY A 215 -1.95 -14.15 7.19
C GLY A 215 -3.40 -13.67 7.29
N THR A 216 -4.04 -13.40 6.17
CA THR A 216 -5.45 -13.02 6.07
C THR A 216 -6.17 -13.88 5.05
N LEU A 217 -7.51 -13.88 5.12
CA LEU A 217 -8.33 -14.66 4.21
C LEU A 217 -8.39 -14.01 2.82
N GLU A 218 -8.34 -14.85 1.79
CA GLU A 218 -8.52 -14.48 0.39
C GLU A 218 -9.64 -15.33 -0.21
N ILE A 219 -10.43 -14.74 -1.11
CA ILE A 219 -11.38 -15.48 -1.93
C ILE A 219 -10.70 -15.74 -3.27
N SER A 220 -10.64 -17.00 -3.65
CA SER A 220 -9.87 -17.47 -4.80
C SER A 220 -10.70 -18.44 -5.67
N LEU A 221 -10.23 -18.63 -6.90
CA LEU A 221 -10.77 -19.61 -7.85
C LEU A 221 -9.61 -20.39 -8.46
N LYS A 222 -9.64 -21.73 -8.35
CA LYS A 222 -8.55 -22.57 -8.88
C LYS A 222 -8.41 -22.41 -10.39
N ASN A 223 -7.20 -21.99 -10.83
CA ASN A 223 -6.88 -21.72 -12.24
C ASN A 223 -7.77 -20.67 -12.90
N GLY A 224 -8.43 -19.80 -12.10
CA GLY A 224 -9.37 -18.81 -12.57
C GLY A 224 -9.21 -17.46 -11.86
N ASN A 225 -10.09 -16.55 -12.16
CA ASN A 225 -10.15 -15.20 -11.60
C ASN A 225 -11.42 -15.06 -10.74
N ALA A 226 -11.26 -15.13 -9.40
CA ALA A 226 -12.39 -15.02 -8.48
C ALA A 226 -13.11 -13.68 -8.62
N ASN A 227 -12.37 -12.59 -8.88
CA ASN A 227 -12.97 -11.27 -9.04
C ASN A 227 -13.78 -11.08 -10.33
N ALA A 228 -13.56 -11.92 -11.35
CA ALA A 228 -14.43 -11.92 -12.53
C ALA A 228 -15.89 -12.32 -12.18
N GLU A 229 -16.09 -13.10 -11.09
CA GLU A 229 -17.40 -13.46 -10.59
C GLU A 229 -17.92 -12.53 -9.48
N LEU A 230 -17.00 -12.01 -8.66
CA LEU A 230 -17.37 -11.23 -7.46
C LEU A 230 -17.54 -9.74 -7.76
N HIS A 231 -16.85 -9.22 -8.77
CA HIS A 231 -16.81 -7.80 -9.13
C HIS A 231 -16.48 -6.88 -7.94
N ALA A 232 -15.67 -7.38 -7.01
CA ALA A 232 -15.24 -6.65 -5.82
C ALA A 232 -14.23 -5.56 -6.17
N ARG A 233 -14.13 -4.56 -5.30
CA ARG A 233 -13.15 -3.48 -5.38
C ARG A 233 -12.44 -3.33 -4.04
N ALA A 234 -11.21 -2.88 -4.06
CA ALA A 234 -10.52 -2.50 -2.83
C ALA A 234 -11.30 -1.38 -2.11
N GLY A 235 -11.59 -1.59 -0.84
CA GLY A 235 -12.44 -0.75 -0.01
C GLY A 235 -13.87 -1.28 0.18
N ASP A 236 -14.29 -2.30 -0.56
CA ASP A 236 -15.60 -2.92 -0.36
C ASP A 236 -15.65 -3.63 0.99
N LYS A 237 -16.78 -3.45 1.69
CA LYS A 237 -17.04 -4.15 2.95
C LYS A 237 -17.34 -5.62 2.69
N ILE A 238 -16.77 -6.47 3.52
CA ILE A 238 -16.97 -7.92 3.46
C ILE A 238 -17.13 -8.49 4.87
N VAL A 239 -17.99 -9.49 5.00
CA VAL A 239 -18.14 -10.30 6.21
C VAL A 239 -17.77 -11.74 5.87
N ILE A 240 -16.89 -12.35 6.69
CA ILE A 240 -16.48 -13.75 6.53
C ILE A 240 -16.57 -14.42 7.91
N ASP A 241 -17.65 -15.18 8.13
CA ASP A 241 -17.97 -15.89 9.38
C ASP A 241 -17.69 -17.38 9.27
#